data_b3a2eb2f9addd2dc79e20254b7f3c710
#
_entry.id   b3a2eb2f9addd2dc79e20254b7f3c710
#
_cell.length_a   1.000
_cell.length_b   1.000
_cell.length_c   1.000
_cell.angle_alpha   90.00
_cell.angle_beta   90.00
_cell.angle_gamma   90.00
#
_symmetry.space_group_name_H-M   'P 1'
#
loop_
_entity.id
_entity.type
_entity.pdbx_description
1 polymer ?
#
loop_
_entity_poly.entity_id
_entity_poly.type
_entity_poly.pdbx_seq_one_letter_code
_entity_poly.pdbx_strand_id
1 'polypeptide(L)'
;MIDALRTCDAIIICPSNPFVSIDPILSLKGIKDILKEKFVVGVSPLIGGKAIKGPLAKMFLNMNIEPSVSAILDHYSETLDCLFIDQLDKNNISLNVHSSIILKATNILIPDIESRIELATEIVGFLKESHKDKT
;
A
#
# COMPACT_ATOMS: atom_id res chain seq x y z
N MET A 1 3.95 7.20 -18.74
CA MET A 1 4.05 6.66 -17.36
C MET A 1 5.32 7.14 -16.65
N ILE A 2 6.51 6.87 -17.13
CA ILE A 2 7.78 7.27 -16.47
C ILE A 2 7.85 8.77 -16.20
N ASP A 3 7.50 9.62 -17.17
CA ASP A 3 7.52 11.07 -16.99
C ASP A 3 6.54 11.52 -15.89
N ALA A 4 5.35 10.93 -15.83
CA ALA A 4 4.39 11.21 -14.78
C ALA A 4 4.92 10.83 -13.38
N LEU A 5 5.59 9.67 -13.26
CA LEU A 5 6.22 9.25 -12.01
C LEU A 5 7.38 10.17 -11.58
N ARG A 6 8.14 10.71 -12.54
CA ARG A 6 9.23 11.64 -12.23
C ARG A 6 8.74 13.00 -11.78
N THR A 7 7.62 13.47 -12.33
CA THR A 7 7.09 14.83 -12.10
C THR A 7 6.05 14.90 -10.98
N CYS A 8 5.50 13.77 -10.51
CA CYS A 8 4.53 13.78 -9.42
C CYS A 8 5.19 14.07 -8.06
N ASP A 9 4.42 14.59 -7.12
CA ASP A 9 4.85 14.87 -5.75
C ASP A 9 4.84 13.60 -4.87
N ALA A 10 3.91 12.69 -5.12
CA ALA A 10 3.77 11.43 -4.40
C ALA A 10 3.15 10.33 -5.28
N ILE A 11 3.27 9.10 -4.84
CA ILE A 11 2.76 7.93 -5.57
C ILE A 11 1.82 7.15 -4.65
N ILE A 12 0.66 6.75 -5.17
CA ILE A 12 -0.30 5.91 -4.47
C ILE A 12 -0.40 4.56 -5.19
N ILE A 13 -0.09 3.48 -4.47
CA ILE A 13 -0.32 2.11 -4.92
C ILE A 13 -1.71 1.69 -4.45
N CYS A 14 -2.64 1.59 -5.40
CA CYS A 14 -4.03 1.20 -5.12
C CYS A 14 -4.12 -0.25 -4.58
N PRO A 15 -5.23 -0.62 -3.89
CA PRO A 15 -5.42 -1.95 -3.32
C PRO A 15 -5.60 -2.99 -4.42
N SER A 16 -4.51 -3.53 -4.90
CA SER A 16 -4.45 -4.53 -5.97
C SER A 16 -3.54 -5.69 -5.57
N ASN A 17 -3.65 -6.80 -6.28
CA ASN A 17 -2.81 -7.97 -6.05
C ASN A 17 -1.33 -7.61 -6.30
N PRO A 18 -0.45 -7.70 -5.29
CA PRO A 18 0.96 -7.36 -5.42
C PRO A 18 1.65 -8.11 -6.55
N PHE A 19 1.41 -9.42 -6.66
CA PHE A 19 2.16 -10.31 -7.53
C PHE A 19 1.81 -10.16 -9.03
N VAL A 20 0.51 -10.02 -9.34
CA VAL A 20 0.04 -10.04 -10.74
C VAL A 20 -0.32 -8.65 -11.26
N SER A 21 -0.53 -7.66 -10.39
CA SER A 21 -0.93 -6.32 -10.80
C SER A 21 0.15 -5.27 -10.57
N ILE A 22 0.85 -5.31 -9.45
CA ILE A 22 1.81 -4.27 -9.06
C ILE A 22 3.24 -4.65 -9.43
N ASP A 23 3.70 -5.85 -9.09
CA ASP A 23 5.07 -6.29 -9.38
C ASP A 23 5.46 -6.19 -10.86
N PRO A 24 4.58 -6.50 -11.84
CA PRO A 24 4.90 -6.31 -13.24
C PRO A 24 5.25 -4.85 -13.59
N ILE A 25 4.61 -3.88 -12.93
CA ILE A 25 4.92 -2.45 -13.10
C ILE A 25 6.25 -2.12 -12.42
N LEU A 26 6.45 -2.59 -11.18
CA LEU A 26 7.66 -2.33 -10.40
C LEU A 26 8.91 -2.98 -11.01
N SER A 27 8.74 -4.05 -11.79
CA SER A 27 9.85 -4.74 -12.47
C SER A 27 10.37 -4.01 -13.70
N LEU A 28 9.65 -3.00 -14.20
CA LEU A 28 10.12 -2.19 -15.32
C LEU A 28 11.37 -1.41 -14.95
N LYS A 29 12.32 -1.38 -15.88
CA LYS A 29 13.62 -0.73 -15.67
C LYS A 29 13.46 0.75 -15.27
N GLY A 30 14.10 1.12 -14.16
CA GLY A 30 14.14 2.49 -13.64
C GLY A 30 12.94 2.88 -12.75
N ILE A 31 11.89 2.06 -12.66
CA ILE A 31 10.73 2.39 -11.80
C ILE A 31 11.14 2.40 -10.33
N LYS A 32 11.82 1.37 -9.86
CA LYS A 32 12.25 1.30 -8.45
C LYS A 32 13.15 2.47 -8.04
N ASP A 33 14.01 2.95 -8.93
CA ASP A 33 14.87 4.10 -8.64
C ASP A 33 14.07 5.40 -8.50
N ILE A 34 13.05 5.58 -9.35
CA ILE A 34 12.13 6.72 -9.24
C ILE A 34 11.34 6.66 -7.93
N LEU A 35 10.86 5.48 -7.53
CA LEU A 35 10.10 5.32 -6.28
C LEU A 35 10.90 5.70 -5.05
N LYS A 36 12.20 5.42 -5.01
CA LYS A 36 13.09 5.80 -3.90
C LYS A 36 13.18 7.32 -3.67
N GLU A 37 12.93 8.11 -4.70
CA GLU A 37 12.96 9.58 -4.64
C GLU A 37 11.61 10.19 -4.29
N LYS A 38 10.55 9.37 -4.18
CA LYS A 38 9.17 9.81 -3.97
C LYS A 38 8.65 9.33 -2.61
N PHE A 39 7.59 9.99 -2.13
CA PHE A 39 6.83 9.47 -1.02
C PHE A 39 5.78 8.50 -1.56
N VAL A 40 5.86 7.23 -1.17
CA VAL A 40 5.03 6.17 -1.70
C VAL A 40 4.05 5.66 -0.64
N VAL A 41 2.75 5.81 -0.91
CA VAL A 41 1.67 5.32 -0.08
C VAL A 41 1.05 4.09 -0.72
N GLY A 42 0.85 3.02 0.04
CA GLY A 42 0.08 1.86 -0.36
C GLY A 42 -1.27 1.78 0.35
N VAL A 43 -2.23 1.09 -0.25
CA VAL A 43 -3.47 0.65 0.40
C VAL A 43 -3.48 -0.87 0.39
N SER A 44 -3.71 -1.48 1.55
CA SER A 44 -3.72 -2.93 1.69
C SER A 44 -4.82 -3.58 0.83
N PRO A 45 -4.52 -4.65 0.11
CA PRO A 45 -5.53 -5.46 -0.58
C PRO A 45 -6.21 -6.47 0.34
N LEU A 46 -5.90 -6.47 1.65
CA LEU A 46 -6.45 -7.38 2.65
C LEU A 46 -7.32 -6.63 3.65
N ILE A 47 -8.39 -7.27 4.11
CA ILE A 47 -9.24 -6.83 5.22
C ILE A 47 -9.45 -8.02 6.17
N GLY A 48 -9.08 -7.87 7.45
CA GLY A 48 -9.15 -8.94 8.44
C GLY A 48 -8.32 -10.17 8.05
N GLY A 49 -7.16 -9.97 7.43
CA GLY A 49 -6.31 -11.04 6.95
C GLY A 49 -6.84 -11.81 5.73
N LYS A 50 -7.91 -11.30 5.09
CA LYS A 50 -8.54 -11.93 3.91
C LYS A 50 -8.44 -11.02 2.69
N ALA A 51 -8.19 -11.61 1.53
CA ALA A 51 -8.27 -10.88 0.27
C ALA A 51 -9.71 -10.43 0.00
N ILE A 52 -9.88 -9.16 -0.37
CA ILE A 52 -11.19 -8.58 -0.69
C ILE A 52 -11.74 -9.23 -1.96
N LYS A 53 -10.88 -9.48 -2.94
CA LYS A 53 -11.20 -10.10 -4.24
C LYS A 53 -10.02 -10.88 -4.80
N GLY A 54 -10.33 -11.87 -5.62
CA GLY A 54 -9.35 -12.58 -6.43
C GLY A 54 -8.52 -13.62 -5.68
N PRO A 55 -7.46 -14.11 -6.29
CA PRO A 55 -6.69 -15.26 -5.81
C PRO A 55 -5.58 -14.92 -4.81
N LEU A 56 -5.49 -13.67 -4.30
CA LEU A 56 -4.34 -13.19 -3.52
C LEU A 56 -4.05 -14.07 -2.30
N ALA A 57 -5.08 -14.38 -1.49
CA ALA A 57 -4.89 -15.23 -0.31
C ALA A 57 -4.38 -16.63 -0.68
N LYS A 58 -4.92 -17.22 -1.76
CA LYS A 58 -4.45 -18.51 -2.28
C LYS A 58 -3.01 -18.44 -2.78
N MET A 59 -2.62 -17.32 -3.40
CA MET A 59 -1.25 -17.13 -3.87
C MET A 59 -0.26 -17.07 -2.71
N PHE A 60 -0.58 -16.34 -1.63
CA PHE A 60 0.23 -16.34 -0.43
C PHE A 60 0.37 -17.75 0.18
N LEU A 61 -0.73 -18.48 0.32
CA LEU A 61 -0.72 -19.84 0.85
C LEU A 61 0.08 -20.81 -0.02
N ASN A 62 0.03 -20.69 -1.34
CA ASN A 62 0.85 -21.48 -2.26
C ASN A 62 2.36 -21.19 -2.11
N MET A 63 2.72 -20.02 -1.60
CA MET A 63 4.10 -19.65 -1.26
C MET A 63 4.46 -19.97 0.20
N ASN A 64 3.60 -20.66 0.93
CA ASN A 64 3.73 -20.94 2.37
C ASN A 64 3.82 -19.66 3.22
N ILE A 65 3.12 -18.60 2.82
CA ILE A 65 3.03 -17.33 3.53
C ILE A 65 1.59 -17.16 4.03
N GLU A 66 1.43 -16.86 5.30
CA GLU A 66 0.11 -16.53 5.87
C GLU A 66 -0.34 -15.16 5.34
N PRO A 67 -1.54 -15.06 4.72
CA PRO A 67 -2.08 -13.77 4.28
C PRO A 67 -2.27 -12.83 5.48
N SER A 68 -1.53 -11.74 5.51
CA SER A 68 -1.54 -10.79 6.63
C SER A 68 -1.03 -9.42 6.19
N VAL A 69 -1.30 -8.40 7.00
CA VAL A 69 -0.68 -7.08 6.82
C VAL A 69 0.84 -7.18 6.88
N SER A 70 1.38 -8.04 7.77
CA SER A 70 2.83 -8.25 7.85
C SER A 70 3.40 -8.79 6.53
N ALA A 71 2.71 -9.72 5.87
CA ALA A 71 3.14 -10.23 4.56
C ALA A 71 3.12 -9.15 3.47
N ILE A 72 2.17 -8.21 3.51
CA ILE A 72 2.14 -7.06 2.61
C ILE A 72 3.31 -6.09 2.91
N LEU A 73 3.58 -5.84 4.18
CA LEU A 73 4.71 -5.01 4.60
C LEU A 73 6.05 -5.61 4.18
N ASP A 74 6.23 -6.92 4.34
CA ASP A 74 7.42 -7.64 3.89
C ASP A 74 7.61 -7.50 2.39
N HIS A 75 6.53 -7.70 1.62
CA HIS A 75 6.55 -7.61 0.16
C HIS A 75 6.97 -6.22 -0.33
N TYR A 76 6.52 -5.17 0.33
CA TYR A 76 6.77 -3.78 -0.05
C TYR A 76 7.81 -3.06 0.82
N SER A 77 8.63 -3.79 1.58
CA SER A 77 9.55 -3.23 2.58
C SER A 77 10.51 -2.16 2.04
N GLU A 78 10.91 -2.29 0.76
CA GLU A 78 11.81 -1.33 0.09
C GLU A 78 11.08 -0.29 -0.79
N THR A 79 9.74 -0.31 -0.76
CA THR A 79 8.93 0.47 -1.71
C THR A 79 8.05 1.50 -1.03
N LEU A 80 7.44 1.13 0.11
CA LEU A 80 6.45 1.97 0.79
C LEU A 80 7.06 2.83 1.90
N ASP A 81 6.59 4.08 2.00
CA ASP A 81 6.76 4.95 3.17
C ASP A 81 5.56 4.86 4.11
N CYS A 82 4.37 4.61 3.59
CA CYS A 82 3.14 4.47 4.36
C CYS A 82 2.23 3.38 3.79
N LEU A 83 1.54 2.63 4.65
CA LEU A 83 0.51 1.68 4.27
C LEU A 83 -0.79 1.99 5.02
N PHE A 84 -1.86 2.22 4.25
CA PHE A 84 -3.22 2.27 4.76
C PHE A 84 -3.78 0.85 4.89
N ILE A 85 -4.24 0.50 6.07
CA ILE A 85 -4.77 -0.82 6.43
C ILE A 85 -6.20 -0.69 6.93
N ASP A 86 -6.95 -1.79 6.89
CA ASP A 86 -8.28 -1.80 7.49
C ASP A 86 -8.21 -1.71 9.02
N GLN A 87 -9.23 -1.12 9.64
CA GLN A 87 -9.34 -1.03 11.10
C GLN A 87 -9.37 -2.40 11.78
N LEU A 88 -9.90 -3.43 11.10
CA LEU A 88 -9.93 -4.80 11.60
C LEU A 88 -8.53 -5.42 11.75
N ASP A 89 -7.56 -4.92 10.99
CA ASP A 89 -6.18 -5.42 11.01
C ASP A 89 -5.29 -4.67 12.02
N LYS A 90 -5.77 -3.58 12.61
CA LYS A 90 -4.98 -2.70 13.50
C LYS A 90 -4.29 -3.43 14.66
N ASN A 91 -4.94 -4.42 15.24
CA ASN A 91 -4.44 -5.13 16.42
C ASN A 91 -3.64 -6.40 16.07
N ASN A 92 -3.59 -6.79 14.80
CA ASN A 92 -2.97 -8.03 14.33
C ASN A 92 -1.56 -7.81 13.76
N ILE A 93 -1.01 -6.62 13.92
CA ILE A 93 0.31 -6.27 13.38
C ILE A 93 1.36 -6.61 14.43
N SER A 94 2.27 -7.48 14.07
CA SER A 94 3.50 -7.70 14.86
C SER A 94 4.37 -6.45 14.73
N LEU A 95 4.44 -5.65 15.80
CA LEU A 95 5.08 -4.32 15.84
C LEU A 95 6.60 -4.33 15.52
N ASN A 96 7.20 -5.49 15.31
CA ASN A 96 8.65 -5.63 15.20
C ASN A 96 9.19 -5.75 13.77
N VAL A 97 8.34 -5.75 12.74
CA VAL A 97 8.78 -6.21 11.41
C VAL A 97 9.22 -5.10 10.47
N HIS A 98 8.63 -3.90 10.53
CA HIS A 98 9.00 -2.79 9.62
C HIS A 98 8.79 -1.43 10.29
N SER A 99 9.68 -1.05 11.19
CA SER A 99 9.62 0.20 11.96
C SER A 99 9.73 1.48 11.11
N SER A 100 10.08 1.37 9.83
CA SER A 100 10.24 2.52 8.93
C SER A 100 8.97 2.85 8.13
N ILE A 101 8.00 1.92 8.00
CA ILE A 101 6.77 2.16 7.27
C ILE A 101 5.69 2.69 8.21
N ILE A 102 5.13 3.85 7.88
CA ILE A 102 4.01 4.44 8.64
C ILE A 102 2.75 3.63 8.38
N LEU A 103 2.05 3.24 9.44
CA LEU A 103 0.76 2.54 9.33
C LEU A 103 -0.40 3.48 9.67
N LYS A 104 -1.40 3.51 8.80
CA LYS A 104 -2.65 4.26 8.99
C LYS A 104 -3.83 3.29 8.93
N ALA A 105 -4.58 3.16 10.03
CA ALA A 105 -5.77 2.33 10.08
C ALA A 105 -7.02 3.16 9.79
N THR A 106 -7.77 2.76 8.77
CA THR A 106 -9.02 3.39 8.36
C THR A 106 -9.95 2.34 7.72
N ASN A 107 -11.12 2.76 7.25
CA ASN A 107 -11.96 1.90 6.43
C ASN A 107 -11.45 1.90 4.98
N ILE A 108 -10.88 0.79 4.54
CA ILE A 108 -10.38 0.63 3.17
C ILE A 108 -11.35 -0.13 2.25
N LEU A 109 -12.50 -0.56 2.76
CA LEU A 109 -13.55 -1.17 1.94
C LEU A 109 -14.25 -0.07 1.11
N ILE A 110 -14.22 -0.21 -0.20
CA ILE A 110 -14.71 0.78 -1.16
C ILE A 110 -15.81 0.21 -2.06
N PRO A 111 -17.00 -0.16 -1.50
CA PRO A 111 -18.08 -0.78 -2.25
C PRO A 111 -18.77 0.20 -3.22
N ASP A 112 -18.74 1.49 -2.94
CA ASP A 112 -19.44 2.56 -3.64
C ASP A 112 -18.54 3.77 -3.90
N ILE A 113 -19.11 4.80 -4.54
CA ILE A 113 -18.37 5.99 -4.93
C ILE A 113 -18.06 6.88 -3.72
N GLU A 114 -18.95 6.95 -2.75
CA GLU A 114 -18.78 7.74 -1.53
C GLU A 114 -17.59 7.25 -0.74
N SER A 115 -17.49 5.97 -0.46
CA SER A 115 -16.37 5.37 0.25
C SER A 115 -15.02 5.52 -0.48
N ARG A 116 -15.05 5.51 -1.82
CA ARG A 116 -13.85 5.80 -2.64
C ARG A 116 -13.38 7.24 -2.46
N ILE A 117 -14.33 8.19 -2.46
CA ILE A 117 -14.03 9.61 -2.26
C ILE A 117 -13.48 9.84 -0.85
N GLU A 118 -14.10 9.23 0.17
CA GLU A 118 -13.65 9.34 1.57
C GLU A 118 -12.21 8.85 1.73
N LEU A 119 -11.90 7.64 1.26
CA LEU A 119 -10.55 7.07 1.34
C LEU A 119 -9.54 7.90 0.56
N ALA A 120 -9.87 8.32 -0.66
CA ALA A 120 -9.00 9.17 -1.47
C ALA A 120 -8.72 10.52 -0.80
N THR A 121 -9.75 11.13 -0.19
CA THR A 121 -9.62 12.40 0.53
C THR A 121 -8.70 12.25 1.75
N GLU A 122 -8.82 11.16 2.49
CA GLU A 122 -7.98 10.87 3.64
C GLU A 122 -6.50 10.67 3.23
N ILE A 123 -6.25 9.89 2.19
CA ILE A 123 -4.88 9.66 1.67
C ILE A 123 -4.26 10.97 1.18
N VAL A 124 -4.98 11.76 0.39
CA VAL A 124 -4.49 13.05 -0.13
C VAL A 124 -4.26 14.04 1.01
N GLY A 125 -5.14 14.06 2.00
CA GLY A 125 -4.97 14.88 3.22
C GLY A 125 -3.68 14.53 3.96
N PHE A 126 -3.44 13.24 4.20
CA PHE A 126 -2.22 12.75 4.82
C PHE A 126 -0.96 13.13 4.02
N LEU A 127 -0.99 12.98 2.69
CA LEU A 127 0.14 13.36 1.84
C LEU A 127 0.45 14.86 1.92
N LYS A 128 -0.56 15.73 1.94
CA LYS A 128 -0.38 17.18 2.09
C LYS A 128 0.26 17.57 3.43
N GLU A 129 -0.11 16.90 4.50
CA GLU A 129 0.49 17.11 5.83
C GLU A 129 1.95 16.63 5.85
N SER A 130 2.23 15.45 5.34
CA SER A 130 3.58 14.88 5.28
C SER A 130 4.56 15.70 4.43
N HIS A 131 4.07 16.41 3.41
CA HIS A 131 4.89 17.34 2.61
C HIS A 131 5.23 18.63 3.35
N LYS A 132 4.38 19.11 4.26
CA LYS A 132 4.65 20.32 5.04
C LYS A 132 5.78 20.12 6.05
N ASP A 133 5.93 18.90 6.57
CA ASP A 133 6.95 18.57 7.57
C ASP A 133 8.35 18.39 6.95
N LYS A 134 8.47 18.31 5.62
CA LYS A 134 9.74 18.21 4.88
C LYS A 134 10.27 19.56 4.36
N THR A 135 9.49 20.61 4.51
CA THR A 135 9.88 21.98 4.18
C THR A 135 10.09 22.82 5.43
#